data_8d43d69c828b98bf68b70b38ed885c7c
#
_entry.id   8d43d69c828b98bf68b70b38ed885c7c
#
_cell.length_a   1.000
_cell.length_b   1.000
_cell.length_c   1.000
_cell.angle_alpha   90.00
_cell.angle_beta   90.00
_cell.angle_gamma   90.00
#
_symmetry.space_group_name_H-M   'P 1'
#
loop_
_entity.id
_entity.type
_entity.pdbx_description
1 polymer ?
#
loop_
_entity_poly.entity_id
_entity_poly.type
_entity_poly.pdbx_seq_one_letter_code
_entity_poly.pdbx_strand_id
1 'polypeptide(L)'
;MTFFFAANPEEAGARLRVVDAFQRKHPDIKVRTLLSGPDALQHVSIYCAGGKCPDVLMAWEFTYAGLAERGVLLDLNTMLAHEKTFAAELRADSVGSLYETFTFNGGQYAFPEQWSGTFLYFNKKLFAEAGVRPPPGRWDEQWSYAEFLDAAAALTKRDRSGRVSQWGFVDTWAPYYSALMFGMNNGVPWSDPRLNPTHLNFDDAAFIDGIQFYADLNNKYRVAPTASESQSMSQTDLFTSGHAAMALGGHWRYQTLERATDLDFDIAVLPTGPKGHAARSNIGTTGLAIASSSPRKKQAWEFVKFATGPVGQAVIAETGLFVPALRSAVRSPEFAKAHTRIGNIAVLTGGPSHAEGLPVTPQWPKIVALMDRNLGPVLRGSRPAVSLTDGLGPKIDEVLRTP
;
A
#
# COMPACT_ATOMS: atom_id res chain seq x y z
N MET A 1 -10.84 22.54 -14.99
CA MET A 1 -9.58 22.17 -14.31
C MET A 1 -9.07 20.81 -14.78
N THR A 2 -7.81 20.48 -14.54
CA THR A 2 -7.20 19.20 -14.88
C THR A 2 -6.91 18.40 -13.62
N PHE A 3 -7.22 17.11 -13.65
CA PHE A 3 -6.91 16.15 -12.58
C PHE A 3 -6.01 15.03 -13.12
N PHE A 4 -4.81 14.93 -12.60
CA PHE A 4 -3.83 13.91 -12.95
C PHE A 4 -3.79 12.80 -11.92
N PHE A 5 -3.88 11.55 -12.38
CA PHE A 5 -3.72 10.38 -11.52
C PHE A 5 -3.13 9.19 -12.30
N ALA A 6 -2.44 8.31 -11.59
CA ALA A 6 -2.05 7.01 -12.12
C ALA A 6 -3.03 5.95 -11.65
N ALA A 7 -3.35 5.02 -12.51
CA ALA A 7 -4.28 3.95 -12.18
C ALA A 7 -4.23 2.82 -13.21
N ASN A 8 -4.53 1.61 -12.78
CA ASN A 8 -5.04 0.56 -13.67
C ASN A 8 -6.50 0.86 -14.07
N PRO A 9 -7.11 0.10 -14.99
CA PRO A 9 -8.48 0.36 -15.45
C PRO A 9 -9.53 0.40 -14.32
N GLU A 10 -9.43 -0.48 -13.33
CA GLU A 10 -10.34 -0.56 -12.19
C GLU A 10 -10.22 0.66 -11.29
N GLU A 11 -8.99 1.03 -10.93
CA GLU A 11 -8.70 2.21 -10.13
C GLU A 11 -9.12 3.51 -10.84
N ALA A 12 -8.93 3.56 -12.16
CA ALA A 12 -9.42 4.68 -12.98
C ALA A 12 -10.94 4.77 -12.90
N GLY A 13 -11.65 3.65 -13.03
CA GLY A 13 -13.11 3.60 -12.93
C GLY A 13 -13.62 4.16 -11.61
N ALA A 14 -13.01 3.81 -10.49
CA ALA A 14 -13.38 4.30 -9.16
C ALA A 14 -13.22 5.83 -9.07
N ARG A 15 -12.08 6.37 -9.50
CA ARG A 15 -11.84 7.83 -9.49
C ARG A 15 -12.74 8.60 -10.45
N LEU A 16 -13.02 8.04 -11.62
CA LEU A 16 -13.95 8.66 -12.58
C LEU A 16 -15.38 8.76 -12.01
N ARG A 17 -15.85 7.78 -11.22
CA ARG A 17 -17.14 7.89 -10.51
C ARG A 17 -17.16 9.08 -9.54
N VAL A 18 -16.04 9.35 -8.84
CA VAL A 18 -15.92 10.55 -7.97
C VAL A 18 -15.96 11.83 -8.80
N VAL A 19 -15.24 11.88 -9.92
CA VAL A 19 -15.26 13.02 -10.86
C VAL A 19 -16.68 13.28 -11.39
N ASP A 20 -17.39 12.24 -11.80
CA ASP A 20 -18.76 12.36 -12.31
C ASP A 20 -19.73 12.84 -11.22
N ALA A 21 -19.59 12.33 -10.00
CA ALA A 21 -20.39 12.77 -8.86
C ALA A 21 -20.12 14.25 -8.51
N PHE A 22 -18.86 14.68 -8.58
CA PHE A 22 -18.48 16.08 -8.42
C PHE A 22 -19.12 16.98 -9.48
N GLN A 23 -18.97 16.61 -10.76
CA GLN A 23 -19.51 17.42 -11.86
C GLN A 23 -21.05 17.52 -11.86
N ARG A 24 -21.75 16.52 -11.35
CA ARG A 24 -23.21 16.60 -11.13
C ARG A 24 -23.57 17.65 -10.07
N LYS A 25 -22.75 17.79 -9.02
CA LYS A 25 -22.98 18.75 -7.93
C LYS A 25 -22.46 20.16 -8.28
N HIS A 26 -21.41 20.24 -9.10
CA HIS A 26 -20.75 21.46 -9.53
C HIS A 26 -20.72 21.54 -11.08
N PRO A 27 -21.87 21.77 -11.74
CA PRO A 27 -21.98 21.71 -13.21
C PRO A 27 -21.17 22.80 -13.94
N ASP A 28 -20.81 23.85 -13.25
CA ASP A 28 -19.95 24.96 -13.69
C ASP A 28 -18.46 24.61 -13.71
N ILE A 29 -18.03 23.54 -13.01
CA ILE A 29 -16.63 23.11 -12.95
C ILE A 29 -16.42 21.86 -13.79
N LYS A 30 -15.78 22.01 -14.95
CA LYS A 30 -15.42 20.86 -15.79
C LYS A 30 -14.06 20.30 -15.38
N VAL A 31 -14.01 18.98 -15.17
CA VAL A 31 -12.78 18.24 -14.81
C VAL A 31 -12.32 17.43 -16.03
N ARG A 32 -11.13 17.76 -16.55
CA ARG A 32 -10.45 16.95 -17.54
C ARG A 32 -9.45 16.04 -16.83
N THR A 33 -9.62 14.76 -16.93
CA THR A 33 -8.72 13.77 -16.36
C THR A 33 -7.51 13.50 -17.25
N LEU A 34 -6.36 13.32 -16.62
CA LEU A 34 -5.09 12.94 -17.25
C LEU A 34 -4.63 11.65 -16.56
N LEU A 35 -4.87 10.52 -17.23
CA LEU A 35 -4.49 9.19 -16.75
C LEU A 35 -3.05 8.89 -17.13
N SER A 36 -2.27 8.36 -16.21
CA SER A 36 -0.91 7.87 -16.40
C SER A 36 -0.78 6.41 -15.99
N GLY A 37 0.23 5.76 -16.52
CA GLY A 37 0.68 4.43 -16.10
C GLY A 37 1.76 4.49 -14.99
N PRO A 38 2.64 3.48 -14.93
CA PRO A 38 3.66 3.35 -13.90
C PRO A 38 4.62 4.54 -13.75
N ASP A 39 4.89 5.26 -14.84
CA ASP A 39 5.84 6.38 -14.87
C ASP A 39 5.22 7.74 -14.46
N ALA A 40 4.13 7.69 -13.68
CA ALA A 40 3.34 8.87 -13.34
C ALA A 40 4.15 9.99 -12.66
N LEU A 41 5.09 9.65 -11.77
CA LEU A 41 5.94 10.65 -11.10
C LEU A 41 6.83 11.39 -12.09
N GLN A 42 7.38 10.67 -13.09
CA GLN A 42 8.16 11.28 -14.16
C GLN A 42 7.29 12.20 -15.01
N HIS A 43 6.08 11.75 -15.38
CA HIS A 43 5.14 12.55 -16.16
C HIS A 43 4.72 13.84 -15.43
N VAL A 44 4.40 13.78 -14.13
CA VAL A 44 4.12 14.97 -13.31
C VAL A 44 5.32 15.92 -13.33
N SER A 45 6.53 15.39 -13.13
CA SER A 45 7.75 16.21 -13.12
C SER A 45 7.95 16.93 -14.45
N ILE A 46 7.74 16.24 -15.58
CA ILE A 46 7.85 16.82 -16.92
C ILE A 46 6.77 17.90 -17.16
N TYR A 47 5.51 17.61 -16.82
CA TYR A 47 4.43 18.59 -16.98
C TYR A 47 4.67 19.86 -16.17
N CYS A 48 5.09 19.70 -14.91
CA CYS A 48 5.30 20.84 -14.02
C CYS A 48 6.54 21.65 -14.42
N ALA A 49 7.64 21.02 -14.80
CA ALA A 49 8.84 21.69 -15.32
C ALA A 49 8.55 22.45 -16.64
N GLY A 50 7.64 21.93 -17.48
CA GLY A 50 7.20 22.56 -18.72
C GLY A 50 6.13 23.66 -18.53
N GLY A 51 5.81 24.07 -17.31
CA GLY A 51 4.78 25.10 -17.03
C GLY A 51 3.35 24.64 -17.29
N LYS A 52 3.11 23.34 -17.45
CA LYS A 52 1.80 22.72 -17.72
C LYS A 52 1.36 21.77 -16.59
N CYS A 53 1.71 22.12 -15.37
CA CYS A 53 1.36 21.33 -14.19
C CYS A 53 -0.18 21.17 -14.11
N PRO A 54 -0.70 19.94 -13.91
CA PRO A 54 -2.13 19.73 -13.68
C PRO A 54 -2.61 20.48 -12.44
N ASP A 55 -3.88 20.87 -12.40
CA ASP A 55 -4.43 21.65 -11.29
C ASP A 55 -4.50 20.81 -9.99
N VAL A 56 -4.94 19.54 -10.12
CA VAL A 56 -4.98 18.55 -9.02
C VAL A 56 -4.14 17.35 -9.41
N LEU A 57 -3.39 16.84 -8.43
CA LEU A 57 -2.47 15.73 -8.57
C LEU A 57 -2.83 14.64 -7.54
N MET A 58 -2.91 13.39 -7.98
CA MET A 58 -2.79 12.27 -7.07
C MET A 58 -1.35 12.16 -6.58
N ALA A 59 -1.15 12.14 -5.28
CA ALA A 59 0.15 12.01 -4.64
C ALA A 59 0.20 10.72 -3.82
N TRP A 60 1.25 9.92 -3.99
CA TRP A 60 1.53 8.81 -3.10
C TRP A 60 2.24 9.28 -1.82
N GLU A 61 2.02 8.59 -0.73
CA GLU A 61 2.63 8.84 0.57
C GLU A 61 4.16 8.93 0.54
N PHE A 62 4.79 8.26 -0.42
CA PHE A 62 6.25 8.20 -0.57
C PHE A 62 6.82 9.16 -1.62
N THR A 63 5.98 9.94 -2.33
CA THR A 63 6.46 10.85 -3.39
C THR A 63 6.15 12.31 -3.14
N TYR A 64 5.12 12.62 -2.35
CA TYR A 64 4.65 13.98 -2.18
C TYR A 64 5.70 14.90 -1.54
N ALA A 65 6.53 14.39 -0.62
CA ALA A 65 7.54 15.19 0.07
C ALA A 65 8.53 15.82 -0.89
N GLY A 66 9.02 15.06 -1.89
CA GLY A 66 9.90 15.61 -2.91
C GLY A 66 9.23 16.61 -3.85
N LEU A 67 7.92 16.51 -4.08
CA LEU A 67 7.16 17.51 -4.83
C LEU A 67 6.90 18.76 -3.98
N ALA A 68 6.63 18.57 -2.68
CA ALA A 68 6.43 19.67 -1.73
C ALA A 68 7.71 20.49 -1.54
N GLU A 69 8.85 19.84 -1.32
CA GLU A 69 10.15 20.48 -1.16
C GLU A 69 10.53 21.35 -2.36
N ARG A 70 10.25 20.87 -3.58
CA ARG A 70 10.47 21.64 -4.82
C ARG A 70 9.43 22.72 -5.08
N GLY A 71 8.49 22.97 -4.16
CA GLY A 71 7.43 23.96 -4.30
C GLY A 71 6.41 23.65 -5.39
N VAL A 72 6.31 22.40 -5.86
CA VAL A 72 5.32 21.96 -6.87
C VAL A 72 3.92 21.89 -6.27
N LEU A 73 3.81 21.51 -5.00
CA LEU A 73 2.54 21.39 -4.30
C LEU A 73 2.21 22.63 -3.51
N LEU A 74 0.93 23.01 -3.47
CA LEU A 74 0.41 24.07 -2.62
C LEU A 74 0.32 23.57 -1.17
N ASP A 75 0.79 24.37 -0.22
CA ASP A 75 0.47 24.14 1.19
C ASP A 75 -1.02 24.44 1.43
N LEU A 76 -1.79 23.39 1.66
CA LEU A 76 -3.24 23.43 1.84
C LEU A 76 -3.65 24.11 3.15
N ASN A 77 -2.72 24.34 4.10
CA ASN A 77 -2.99 25.15 5.29
C ASN A 77 -3.45 26.57 4.90
N THR A 78 -2.99 27.09 3.76
CA THR A 78 -3.44 28.39 3.21
C THR A 78 -4.94 28.40 2.87
N MET A 79 -5.48 27.26 2.43
CA MET A 79 -6.91 27.08 2.13
C MET A 79 -7.70 26.81 3.41
N LEU A 80 -7.16 25.93 4.28
CA LEU A 80 -7.77 25.57 5.57
C LEU A 80 -7.93 26.74 6.53
N ALA A 81 -7.09 27.75 6.45
CA ALA A 81 -7.19 28.96 7.27
C ALA A 81 -8.56 29.63 7.18
N HIS A 82 -9.25 29.47 6.05
CA HIS A 82 -10.57 30.03 5.79
C HIS A 82 -11.72 29.00 5.96
N GLU A 83 -11.39 27.73 6.27
CA GLU A 83 -12.35 26.63 6.34
C GLU A 83 -12.10 25.74 7.58
N LYS A 84 -12.06 26.36 8.76
CA LYS A 84 -11.69 25.70 10.01
C LYS A 84 -12.62 24.55 10.40
N THR A 85 -13.91 24.67 10.10
CA THR A 85 -14.90 23.60 10.37
C THR A 85 -14.60 22.38 9.53
N PHE A 86 -14.40 22.54 8.21
CA PHE A 86 -14.04 21.45 7.33
C PHE A 86 -12.73 20.75 7.77
N ALA A 87 -11.71 21.52 8.12
CA ALA A 87 -10.44 20.96 8.60
C ALA A 87 -10.63 20.11 9.87
N ALA A 88 -11.42 20.60 10.83
CA ALA A 88 -11.69 19.90 12.08
C ALA A 88 -12.49 18.61 11.85
N GLU A 89 -13.54 18.66 11.02
CA GLU A 89 -14.37 17.51 10.66
C GLU A 89 -13.57 16.45 9.91
N LEU A 90 -12.79 16.86 8.90
CA LEU A 90 -11.96 15.95 8.12
C LEU A 90 -10.95 15.22 9.01
N ARG A 91 -10.26 15.94 9.89
CA ARG A 91 -9.31 15.35 10.83
C ARG A 91 -9.99 14.41 11.82
N ALA A 92 -11.13 14.79 12.39
CA ALA A 92 -11.86 13.99 13.36
C ALA A 92 -12.39 12.68 12.76
N ASP A 93 -12.81 12.69 11.49
CA ASP A 93 -13.36 11.51 10.80
C ASP A 93 -12.29 10.69 10.05
N SER A 94 -11.06 11.20 9.89
CA SER A 94 -9.98 10.47 9.23
C SER A 94 -9.60 9.19 9.97
N VAL A 95 -9.32 8.13 9.21
CA VAL A 95 -8.94 6.82 9.74
C VAL A 95 -7.47 6.79 10.11
N GLY A 96 -7.16 6.40 11.35
CA GLY A 96 -5.78 6.26 11.82
C GLY A 96 -4.95 7.53 11.60
N SER A 97 -3.74 7.35 11.12
CA SER A 97 -2.78 8.43 10.82
C SER A 97 -2.84 8.94 9.37
N LEU A 98 -3.90 8.61 8.62
CA LEU A 98 -3.97 8.95 7.18
C LEU A 98 -3.92 10.47 6.93
N TYR A 99 -4.59 11.26 7.78
CA TYR A 99 -4.57 12.71 7.63
C TYR A 99 -3.15 13.28 7.76
N GLU A 100 -2.40 12.83 8.77
CA GLU A 100 -1.04 13.29 9.06
C GLU A 100 -0.01 12.74 8.07
N THR A 101 -0.37 11.72 7.28
CA THR A 101 0.55 11.10 6.32
C THR A 101 1.08 12.09 5.30
N PHE A 102 0.28 13.08 4.91
CA PHE A 102 0.65 14.09 3.92
C PHE A 102 1.11 15.43 4.52
N THR A 103 1.56 15.40 5.78
CA THR A 103 2.18 16.55 6.44
C THR A 103 3.70 16.49 6.27
N PHE A 104 4.31 17.58 5.83
CA PHE A 104 5.77 17.69 5.64
C PHE A 104 6.24 19.09 6.06
N ASN A 105 7.23 19.16 6.94
CA ASN A 105 7.80 20.43 7.45
C ASN A 105 6.73 21.46 7.88
N GLY A 106 5.66 20.99 8.54
CA GLY A 106 4.57 21.83 9.04
C GLY A 106 3.50 22.21 8.02
N GLY A 107 3.71 21.93 6.73
CA GLY A 107 2.72 22.11 5.67
C GLY A 107 1.85 20.87 5.47
N GLN A 108 0.59 21.05 5.07
CA GLN A 108 -0.32 19.99 4.63
C GLN A 108 -0.40 20.01 3.10
N TYR A 109 0.09 18.98 2.42
CA TYR A 109 0.26 19.00 0.97
C TYR A 109 -0.76 18.18 0.18
N ALA A 110 -1.46 17.25 0.85
CA ALA A 110 -2.57 16.52 0.26
C ALA A 110 -3.55 16.07 1.34
N PHE A 111 -4.78 15.70 0.95
CA PHE A 111 -5.69 14.97 1.83
C PHE A 111 -5.87 13.55 1.32
N PRO A 112 -5.91 12.55 2.23
CA PRO A 112 -6.04 11.16 1.84
C PRO A 112 -7.38 10.92 1.13
N GLU A 113 -7.33 10.22 -0.01
CA GLU A 113 -8.54 9.83 -0.74
C GLU A 113 -8.95 8.39 -0.44
N GLN A 114 -8.02 7.56 0.02
CA GLN A 114 -8.24 6.14 0.26
C GLN A 114 -7.10 5.54 1.10
N TRP A 115 -7.33 4.33 1.60
CA TRP A 115 -6.32 3.46 2.18
C TRP A 115 -6.34 2.10 1.48
N SER A 116 -5.18 1.48 1.36
CA SER A 116 -5.05 0.18 0.71
C SER A 116 -3.87 -0.60 1.31
N GLY A 117 -4.02 -1.01 2.55
CA GLY A 117 -3.00 -1.79 3.25
C GLY A 117 -2.77 -3.18 2.67
N THR A 118 -1.77 -3.85 3.20
CA THR A 118 -1.33 -5.19 2.79
C THR A 118 -1.82 -6.23 3.80
N PHE A 119 -2.33 -7.35 3.29
CA PHE A 119 -2.93 -8.44 4.04
C PHE A 119 -2.41 -9.79 3.57
N LEU A 120 -2.63 -10.82 4.38
CA LEU A 120 -2.50 -12.21 3.98
C LEU A 120 -3.86 -12.71 3.51
N TYR A 121 -4.02 -12.91 2.19
CA TYR A 121 -5.17 -13.61 1.62
C TYR A 121 -4.96 -15.11 1.76
N PHE A 122 -6.02 -15.87 2.00
CA PHE A 122 -5.94 -17.33 2.07
C PHE A 122 -7.15 -18.01 1.40
N ASN A 123 -6.90 -19.13 0.77
CA ASN A 123 -7.92 -19.97 0.11
C ASN A 123 -8.53 -20.93 1.13
N LYS A 124 -9.76 -20.65 1.59
CA LYS A 124 -10.45 -21.44 2.63
C LYS A 124 -10.61 -22.90 2.26
N LYS A 125 -10.87 -23.20 0.97
CA LYS A 125 -11.02 -24.56 0.48
C LYS A 125 -9.74 -25.37 0.66
N LEU A 126 -8.59 -24.82 0.24
CA LEU A 126 -7.30 -25.51 0.34
C LEU A 126 -6.88 -25.75 1.80
N PHE A 127 -7.19 -24.82 2.69
CA PHE A 127 -6.97 -24.97 4.13
C PHE A 127 -7.82 -26.10 4.71
N ALA A 128 -9.13 -26.15 4.38
CA ALA A 128 -10.04 -27.19 4.82
C ALA A 128 -9.61 -28.58 4.31
N GLU A 129 -9.25 -28.69 3.03
CA GLU A 129 -8.79 -29.93 2.41
C GLU A 129 -7.49 -30.47 3.05
N ALA A 130 -6.61 -29.58 3.50
CA ALA A 130 -5.36 -29.97 4.15
C ALA A 130 -5.50 -30.17 5.67
N GLY A 131 -6.65 -29.82 6.27
CA GLY A 131 -6.85 -29.85 7.72
C GLY A 131 -5.98 -28.82 8.47
N VAL A 132 -5.55 -27.76 7.79
CA VAL A 132 -4.73 -26.68 8.37
C VAL A 132 -5.66 -25.61 8.96
N ARG A 133 -5.37 -25.15 10.19
CA ARG A 133 -6.11 -24.05 10.81
C ARG A 133 -5.90 -22.78 10.00
N PRO A 134 -6.95 -22.01 9.65
CA PRO A 134 -6.80 -20.72 8.98
C PRO A 134 -6.02 -19.70 9.82
N PRO A 135 -5.35 -18.72 9.17
CA PRO A 135 -4.69 -17.62 9.87
C PRO A 135 -5.72 -16.76 10.60
N PRO A 136 -5.32 -16.06 11.71
CA PRO A 136 -6.20 -15.23 12.50
C PRO A 136 -6.79 -14.06 11.68
N GLY A 137 -8.10 -13.86 11.82
CA GLY A 137 -8.86 -12.77 11.21
C GLY A 137 -9.03 -11.54 12.12
N ARG A 138 -8.09 -11.30 13.02
CA ARG A 138 -8.17 -10.23 14.05
C ARG A 138 -6.79 -9.64 14.30
N TRP A 139 -6.74 -8.37 14.65
CA TRP A 139 -5.48 -7.67 14.93
C TRP A 139 -4.87 -7.98 16.30
N ASP A 140 -5.63 -8.53 17.22
CA ASP A 140 -5.17 -8.97 18.54
C ASP A 140 -4.69 -10.44 18.57
N GLU A 141 -4.76 -11.13 17.45
CA GLU A 141 -4.19 -12.45 17.22
C GLU A 141 -3.39 -12.46 15.92
N GLN A 142 -2.22 -13.06 15.92
CA GLN A 142 -1.41 -13.26 14.71
C GLN A 142 -0.68 -14.59 14.79
N TRP A 143 -0.36 -15.15 13.64
CA TRP A 143 0.58 -16.25 13.56
C TRP A 143 2.01 -15.74 13.80
N SER A 144 2.82 -16.57 14.44
CA SER A 144 4.27 -16.45 14.39
C SER A 144 4.81 -16.83 13.01
N TYR A 145 6.03 -16.42 12.68
CA TYR A 145 6.70 -16.89 11.46
C TYR A 145 6.81 -18.41 11.38
N ALA A 146 6.95 -19.10 12.52
CA ALA A 146 6.97 -20.56 12.57
C ALA A 146 5.62 -21.16 12.18
N GLU A 147 4.51 -20.69 12.76
CA GLU A 147 3.15 -21.17 12.41
C GLU A 147 2.81 -20.87 10.94
N PHE A 148 3.20 -19.69 10.44
CA PHE A 148 3.03 -19.34 9.03
C PHE A 148 3.82 -20.30 8.12
N LEU A 149 5.08 -20.61 8.47
CA LEU A 149 5.92 -21.52 7.70
C LEU A 149 5.38 -22.94 7.74
N ASP A 150 4.95 -23.43 8.91
CA ASP A 150 4.36 -24.78 9.06
C ASP A 150 3.10 -24.90 8.20
N ALA A 151 2.22 -23.89 8.21
CA ALA A 151 1.04 -23.86 7.36
C ALA A 151 1.42 -23.83 5.86
N ALA A 152 2.38 -22.96 5.48
CA ALA A 152 2.84 -22.88 4.10
C ALA A 152 3.46 -24.20 3.62
N ALA A 153 4.23 -24.89 4.46
CA ALA A 153 4.81 -26.19 4.15
C ALA A 153 3.73 -27.28 3.98
N ALA A 154 2.77 -27.36 4.91
CA ALA A 154 1.67 -28.30 4.84
C ALA A 154 0.76 -28.11 3.58
N LEU A 155 0.65 -26.86 3.13
CA LEU A 155 -0.15 -26.47 1.96
C LEU A 155 0.62 -26.54 0.64
N THR A 156 1.95 -26.75 0.68
CA THR A 156 2.76 -26.94 -0.53
C THR A 156 2.66 -28.39 -1.01
N LYS A 157 2.08 -28.62 -2.18
CA LYS A 157 1.94 -29.96 -2.78
C LYS A 157 2.91 -30.14 -3.95
N ARG A 158 3.46 -31.37 -4.05
CA ARG A 158 4.35 -31.75 -5.15
C ARG A 158 3.76 -32.96 -5.87
N ASP A 159 3.96 -32.97 -7.18
CA ASP A 159 3.59 -34.12 -8.00
C ASP A 159 4.63 -35.27 -7.83
N ARG A 160 4.38 -36.39 -8.51
CA ARG A 160 5.25 -37.60 -8.44
C ARG A 160 6.66 -37.34 -8.99
N SER A 161 6.86 -36.31 -9.78
CA SER A 161 8.18 -35.89 -10.29
C SER A 161 8.93 -34.95 -9.33
N GLY A 162 8.31 -34.58 -8.20
CA GLY A 162 8.83 -33.60 -7.25
C GLY A 162 8.56 -32.14 -7.63
N ARG A 163 7.89 -31.88 -8.76
CA ARG A 163 7.54 -30.53 -9.19
C ARG A 163 6.37 -30.01 -8.34
N VAL A 164 6.44 -28.74 -7.94
CA VAL A 164 5.36 -28.12 -7.15
C VAL A 164 4.11 -27.99 -8.02
N SER A 165 3.02 -28.58 -7.56
CA SER A 165 1.67 -28.50 -8.15
C SER A 165 0.78 -27.48 -7.44
N GLN A 166 1.08 -27.16 -6.17
CA GLN A 166 0.42 -26.14 -5.37
C GLN A 166 1.44 -25.50 -4.43
N TRP A 167 1.51 -24.19 -4.43
CA TRP A 167 2.35 -23.42 -3.52
C TRP A 167 1.62 -23.13 -2.20
N GLY A 168 2.33 -23.16 -1.08
CA GLY A 168 1.79 -22.71 0.19
C GLY A 168 1.60 -21.20 0.25
N PHE A 169 2.51 -20.45 -0.40
CA PHE A 169 2.52 -19.00 -0.37
C PHE A 169 2.95 -18.40 -1.70
N VAL A 170 2.38 -17.26 -2.06
CA VAL A 170 2.81 -16.39 -3.16
C VAL A 170 2.80 -14.93 -2.73
N ASP A 171 3.60 -14.11 -3.42
CA ASP A 171 3.63 -12.66 -3.20
C ASP A 171 3.08 -11.94 -4.43
N THR A 172 1.93 -11.33 -4.31
CA THR A 172 1.26 -10.59 -5.39
C THR A 172 1.59 -9.11 -5.41
N TRP A 173 2.53 -8.69 -4.59
CA TRP A 173 3.03 -7.30 -4.52
C TRP A 173 4.46 -7.21 -5.06
N ALA A 174 5.24 -6.24 -4.58
CA ALA A 174 6.64 -6.04 -4.95
C ALA A 174 7.56 -6.69 -3.89
N PRO A 175 8.36 -7.70 -4.25
CA PRO A 175 9.10 -8.52 -3.28
C PRO A 175 10.00 -7.73 -2.32
N TYR A 176 10.55 -6.58 -2.76
CA TYR A 176 11.37 -5.77 -1.87
C TYR A 176 10.53 -5.07 -0.78
N TYR A 177 9.31 -4.58 -1.09
CA TYR A 177 8.41 -4.04 -0.07
C TYR A 177 7.94 -5.13 0.88
N SER A 178 7.61 -6.31 0.36
CA SER A 178 7.22 -7.45 1.16
C SER A 178 8.32 -7.89 2.11
N ALA A 179 9.58 -7.94 1.66
CA ALA A 179 10.73 -8.22 2.52
C ALA A 179 10.84 -7.22 3.68
N LEU A 180 10.67 -5.92 3.40
CA LEU A 180 10.68 -4.89 4.43
C LEU A 180 9.49 -5.01 5.39
N MET A 181 8.30 -5.42 4.89
CA MET A 181 7.14 -5.72 5.73
C MET A 181 7.41 -6.87 6.72
N PHE A 182 8.12 -7.91 6.29
CA PHE A 182 8.57 -8.96 7.19
C PHE A 182 9.63 -8.45 8.18
N GLY A 183 10.56 -7.59 7.77
CA GLY A 183 11.46 -6.90 8.70
C GLY A 183 10.68 -6.14 9.77
N MET A 184 9.70 -5.33 9.38
CA MET A 184 8.86 -4.55 10.27
C MET A 184 8.02 -5.43 11.21
N ASN A 185 7.46 -6.51 10.72
CA ASN A 185 6.70 -7.46 11.53
C ASN A 185 7.58 -8.32 12.46
N ASN A 186 8.90 -8.19 12.39
CA ASN A 186 9.81 -8.69 13.41
C ASN A 186 10.13 -7.65 14.50
N GLY A 187 9.29 -6.62 14.64
CA GLY A 187 9.29 -5.70 15.78
C GLY A 187 10.05 -4.39 15.59
N VAL A 188 10.58 -4.13 14.40
CA VAL A 188 11.43 -2.95 14.13
C VAL A 188 10.80 -2.10 13.03
N PRO A 189 10.49 -0.81 13.25
CA PRO A 189 9.96 0.07 12.20
C PRO A 189 10.97 0.26 11.06
N TRP A 190 10.52 0.79 9.94
CA TRP A 190 11.42 1.10 8.81
C TRP A 190 12.44 2.19 9.18
N SER A 191 11.97 3.19 9.93
CA SER A 191 12.76 4.31 10.44
C SER A 191 12.10 4.89 11.70
N ASP A 192 12.92 5.53 12.51
CA ASP A 192 12.45 6.35 13.63
C ASP A 192 13.37 7.57 13.75
N PRO A 193 12.87 8.81 13.50
CA PRO A 193 11.48 9.15 13.13
C PRO A 193 11.12 8.80 11.68
N ARG A 194 9.81 8.68 11.40
CA ARG A 194 9.30 8.46 10.04
C ARG A 194 9.46 9.68 9.14
N LEU A 195 9.25 10.88 9.70
CA LEU A 195 9.37 12.14 8.98
C LEU A 195 10.81 12.64 9.02
N ASN A 196 11.37 12.94 7.85
CA ASN A 196 12.76 13.35 7.70
C ASN A 196 13.75 12.43 8.44
N PRO A 197 13.69 11.11 8.20
CA PRO A 197 14.62 10.19 8.85
C PRO A 197 16.06 10.52 8.44
N THR A 198 16.97 10.27 9.35
CA THR A 198 18.43 10.33 9.09
C THR A 198 19.03 8.94 8.93
N HIS A 199 18.21 7.90 9.18
CA HIS A 199 18.59 6.50 9.20
C HIS A 199 17.39 5.60 8.89
N LEU A 200 17.63 4.48 8.20
CA LEU A 200 16.69 3.36 8.06
C LEU A 200 17.30 2.13 8.73
N ASN A 201 16.49 1.35 9.45
CA ASN A 201 16.92 0.29 10.37
C ASN A 201 17.51 -0.97 9.69
N PHE A 202 18.34 -0.81 8.65
CA PHE A 202 19.07 -1.91 8.01
C PHE A 202 20.27 -2.41 8.81
N ASP A 203 20.60 -1.81 9.92
CA ASP A 203 21.62 -2.26 10.89
C ASP A 203 21.01 -3.01 12.08
N ASP A 204 19.67 -3.00 12.23
CA ASP A 204 19.00 -3.76 13.29
C ASP A 204 18.90 -5.24 12.89
N ALA A 205 19.44 -6.11 13.77
CA ALA A 205 19.47 -7.54 13.51
C ALA A 205 18.06 -8.16 13.39
N ALA A 206 17.10 -7.69 14.17
CA ALA A 206 15.73 -8.20 14.07
C ALA A 206 15.06 -7.81 12.76
N PHE A 207 15.31 -6.59 12.26
CA PHE A 207 14.83 -6.17 10.95
C PHE A 207 15.42 -7.02 9.82
N ILE A 208 16.72 -7.26 9.87
CA ILE A 208 17.45 -8.10 8.91
C ILE A 208 16.99 -9.56 8.97
N ASP A 209 16.76 -10.12 10.17
CA ASP A 209 16.24 -11.49 10.33
C ASP A 209 14.85 -11.65 9.70
N GLY A 210 13.98 -10.63 9.80
CA GLY A 210 12.68 -10.65 9.12
C GLY A 210 12.80 -10.64 7.58
N ILE A 211 13.74 -9.86 7.03
CA ILE A 211 14.06 -9.86 5.60
C ILE A 211 14.61 -11.23 5.17
N GLN A 212 15.52 -11.84 5.98
CA GLN A 212 16.05 -13.16 5.70
C GLN A 212 14.96 -14.22 5.71
N PHE A 213 14.06 -14.19 6.68
CA PHE A 213 12.93 -15.12 6.74
C PHE A 213 12.07 -15.06 5.48
N TYR A 214 11.73 -13.85 5.00
CA TYR A 214 10.98 -13.70 3.74
C TYR A 214 11.76 -14.28 2.54
N ALA A 215 13.04 -13.98 2.42
CA ALA A 215 13.88 -14.51 1.34
C ALA A 215 14.00 -16.04 1.39
N ASP A 216 13.98 -16.63 2.58
CA ASP A 216 14.07 -18.07 2.80
C ASP A 216 12.79 -18.81 2.39
N LEU A 217 11.63 -18.16 2.27
CA LEU A 217 10.38 -18.81 1.86
C LEU A 217 10.51 -19.48 0.48
N ASN A 218 11.22 -18.86 -0.45
CA ASN A 218 11.50 -19.47 -1.74
C ASN A 218 12.89 -20.13 -1.83
N ASN A 219 13.93 -19.57 -1.23
CA ASN A 219 15.30 -20.05 -1.40
C ASN A 219 15.60 -21.31 -0.58
N LYS A 220 15.14 -21.38 0.65
CA LYS A 220 15.43 -22.44 1.63
C LYS A 220 14.25 -23.38 1.84
N TYR A 221 13.09 -22.82 2.18
CA TYR A 221 11.91 -23.60 2.56
C TYR A 221 11.12 -24.11 1.37
N ARG A 222 11.28 -23.49 0.20
CA ARG A 222 10.62 -23.91 -1.05
C ARG A 222 9.09 -23.98 -0.92
N VAL A 223 8.50 -23.06 -0.18
CA VAL A 223 7.04 -22.92 0.00
C VAL A 223 6.45 -21.80 -0.88
N ALA A 224 7.30 -20.98 -1.48
CA ALA A 224 6.96 -19.94 -2.44
C ALA A 224 7.75 -20.12 -3.74
N PRO A 225 7.19 -19.70 -4.92
CA PRO A 225 7.91 -19.82 -6.19
C PRO A 225 9.06 -18.81 -6.28
N THR A 226 10.11 -19.20 -6.96
CA THR A 226 11.14 -18.27 -7.43
C THR A 226 10.61 -17.45 -8.62
N ALA A 227 11.31 -16.37 -8.97
CA ALA A 227 10.95 -15.56 -10.13
C ALA A 227 10.91 -16.38 -11.45
N SER A 228 11.77 -17.40 -11.60
CA SER A 228 11.74 -18.28 -12.77
C SER A 228 10.56 -19.24 -12.78
N GLU A 229 10.11 -19.73 -11.63
CA GLU A 229 8.97 -20.64 -11.51
C GLU A 229 7.62 -19.94 -11.73
N SER A 230 7.57 -18.62 -11.55
CA SER A 230 6.38 -17.80 -11.81
C SER A 230 6.35 -17.12 -13.19
N GLN A 231 7.29 -17.46 -14.09
CA GLN A 231 7.31 -16.88 -15.46
C GLN A 231 6.12 -17.32 -16.32
N SER A 232 5.64 -18.54 -16.15
CA SER A 232 4.53 -19.09 -16.95
C SER A 232 3.15 -18.68 -16.44
N MET A 233 3.04 -18.31 -15.17
CA MET A 233 1.80 -17.89 -14.52
C MET A 233 2.13 -16.87 -13.44
N SER A 234 1.47 -15.71 -13.46
CA SER A 234 1.71 -14.69 -12.44
C SER A 234 1.34 -15.20 -11.05
N GLN A 235 1.97 -14.64 -10.03
CA GLN A 235 1.65 -15.04 -8.65
C GLN A 235 0.19 -14.74 -8.27
N THR A 236 -0.42 -13.72 -8.87
CA THR A 236 -1.85 -13.44 -8.74
C THR A 236 -2.67 -14.57 -9.37
N ASP A 237 -2.31 -15.02 -10.57
CA ASP A 237 -3.03 -16.12 -11.26
C ASP A 237 -2.85 -17.45 -10.53
N LEU A 238 -1.68 -17.71 -9.94
CA LEU A 238 -1.46 -18.88 -9.08
C LEU A 238 -2.46 -18.91 -7.92
N PHE A 239 -2.71 -17.77 -7.28
CA PHE A 239 -3.67 -17.70 -6.17
C PHE A 239 -5.11 -17.78 -6.66
N THR A 240 -5.50 -17.02 -7.69
CA THR A 240 -6.88 -16.97 -8.19
C THR A 240 -7.33 -18.29 -8.80
N SER A 241 -6.41 -19.08 -9.37
CA SER A 241 -6.69 -20.41 -9.93
C SER A 241 -6.57 -21.57 -8.92
N GLY A 242 -6.30 -21.28 -7.63
CA GLY A 242 -6.17 -22.30 -6.59
C GLY A 242 -4.85 -23.08 -6.62
N HIS A 243 -3.83 -22.60 -7.34
CA HIS A 243 -2.48 -23.18 -7.32
C HIS A 243 -1.57 -22.58 -6.24
N ALA A 244 -2.12 -21.69 -5.41
CA ALA A 244 -1.48 -21.20 -4.19
C ALA A 244 -2.51 -21.08 -3.07
N ALA A 245 -2.09 -21.44 -1.85
CA ALA A 245 -2.99 -21.46 -0.70
C ALA A 245 -3.05 -20.11 0.04
N MET A 246 -1.96 -19.37 0.07
CA MET A 246 -1.87 -18.02 0.66
C MET A 246 -1.24 -17.05 -0.32
N ALA A 247 -1.65 -15.78 -0.23
CA ALA A 247 -1.08 -14.69 -1.02
C ALA A 247 -0.88 -13.44 -0.18
N LEU A 248 0.32 -12.88 -0.19
CA LEU A 248 0.54 -11.52 0.30
C LEU A 248 0.10 -10.52 -0.78
N GLY A 249 -0.71 -9.56 -0.42
CA GLY A 249 -1.15 -8.54 -1.37
C GLY A 249 -1.93 -7.41 -0.70
N GLY A 250 -2.03 -6.31 -1.42
CA GLY A 250 -2.81 -5.17 -0.94
C GLY A 250 -4.29 -5.25 -1.35
N HIS A 251 -5.10 -4.41 -0.70
CA HIS A 251 -6.54 -4.36 -0.98
C HIS A 251 -6.85 -4.00 -2.45
N TRP A 252 -5.96 -3.32 -3.16
CA TRP A 252 -6.08 -3.07 -4.60
C TRP A 252 -6.23 -4.35 -5.45
N ARG A 253 -5.94 -5.54 -4.90
CA ARG A 253 -6.16 -6.85 -5.54
C ARG A 253 -7.59 -7.37 -5.38
N TYR A 254 -8.37 -6.79 -4.45
CA TYR A 254 -9.68 -7.33 -4.06
C TYR A 254 -10.61 -7.54 -5.26
N GLN A 255 -10.72 -6.57 -6.18
CA GLN A 255 -11.59 -6.74 -7.36
C GLN A 255 -11.15 -7.87 -8.29
N THR A 256 -9.84 -8.10 -8.45
CA THR A 256 -9.34 -9.25 -9.21
C THR A 256 -9.73 -10.57 -8.53
N LEU A 257 -9.61 -10.62 -7.20
CA LEU A 257 -10.00 -11.81 -6.41
C LEU A 257 -11.52 -12.00 -6.40
N GLU A 258 -12.29 -10.92 -6.36
CA GLU A 258 -13.75 -10.97 -6.40
C GLU A 258 -14.29 -11.57 -7.69
N ARG A 259 -13.64 -11.29 -8.83
CA ARG A 259 -13.99 -11.86 -10.14
C ARG A 259 -13.64 -13.35 -10.27
N ALA A 260 -12.75 -13.87 -9.46
CA ALA A 260 -12.42 -15.28 -9.41
C ALA A 260 -13.52 -16.05 -8.65
N THR A 261 -14.62 -16.40 -9.34
CA THR A 261 -15.84 -16.96 -8.74
C THR A 261 -15.61 -18.29 -8.04
N ASP A 262 -14.64 -19.08 -8.53
CA ASP A 262 -14.30 -20.40 -7.98
C ASP A 262 -13.33 -20.33 -6.78
N LEU A 263 -12.80 -19.15 -6.49
CA LEU A 263 -11.91 -18.92 -5.36
C LEU A 263 -12.74 -18.59 -4.10
N ASP A 264 -12.74 -19.45 -3.11
CA ASP A 264 -13.28 -19.17 -1.77
C ASP A 264 -12.15 -18.66 -0.87
N PHE A 265 -12.09 -17.36 -0.64
CA PHE A 265 -11.00 -16.71 0.08
C PHE A 265 -11.48 -15.85 1.25
N ASP A 266 -10.54 -15.53 2.11
CA ASP A 266 -10.69 -14.51 3.14
C ASP A 266 -9.35 -13.80 3.36
N ILE A 267 -9.31 -12.81 4.26
CA ILE A 267 -8.10 -12.07 4.62
C ILE A 267 -7.73 -12.30 6.08
N ALA A 268 -6.45 -12.16 6.36
CA ALA A 268 -5.87 -12.25 7.69
C ALA A 268 -4.78 -11.20 7.89
N VAL A 269 -4.39 -10.98 9.13
CA VAL A 269 -3.24 -10.16 9.47
C VAL A 269 -1.94 -10.86 9.08
N LEU A 270 -0.88 -10.08 8.90
CA LEU A 270 0.45 -10.63 8.60
C LEU A 270 1.04 -11.38 9.81
N PRO A 271 1.86 -12.41 9.58
CA PRO A 271 2.55 -13.09 10.67
C PRO A 271 3.62 -12.19 11.29
N THR A 272 3.99 -12.46 12.54
CA THR A 272 5.04 -11.73 13.26
C THR A 272 6.25 -12.61 13.53
N GLY A 273 7.42 -12.01 13.52
CA GLY A 273 8.66 -12.67 13.91
C GLY A 273 8.84 -12.75 15.43
N PRO A 274 9.90 -13.43 15.91
CA PRO A 274 10.14 -13.64 17.34
C PRO A 274 10.29 -12.36 18.18
N LYS A 275 10.59 -11.24 17.55
CA LYS A 275 10.70 -9.91 18.19
C LYS A 275 9.47 -9.04 17.97
N GLY A 276 8.53 -9.47 17.11
CA GLY A 276 7.28 -8.76 16.83
C GLY A 276 6.23 -9.05 17.90
N HIS A 277 5.56 -8.00 18.37
CA HIS A 277 4.54 -8.12 19.41
C HIS A 277 3.12 -7.92 18.87
N ALA A 278 2.98 -7.34 17.69
CA ALA A 278 1.70 -7.10 17.02
C ALA A 278 1.90 -7.07 15.50
N ALA A 279 0.95 -7.64 14.77
CA ALA A 279 0.94 -7.56 13.32
C ALA A 279 0.75 -6.13 12.82
N ARG A 280 1.47 -5.77 11.78
CA ARG A 280 1.42 -4.45 11.14
C ARG A 280 1.16 -4.59 9.64
N SER A 281 0.43 -3.62 9.10
CA SER A 281 0.26 -3.40 7.67
C SER A 281 1.03 -2.15 7.24
N ASN A 282 1.13 -1.89 5.95
CA ASN A 282 1.57 -0.59 5.45
C ASN A 282 0.40 0.40 5.35
N ILE A 283 0.68 1.69 5.35
CA ILE A 283 -0.35 2.72 5.14
C ILE A 283 -0.92 2.64 3.72
N GLY A 284 -0.10 2.48 2.69
CA GLY A 284 -0.55 2.27 1.31
C GLY A 284 -1.61 3.29 0.85
N THR A 285 -1.39 4.59 1.08
CA THR A 285 -2.37 5.63 0.79
C THR A 285 -1.99 6.51 -0.39
N THR A 286 -3.02 7.04 -1.05
CA THR A 286 -2.87 8.17 -1.97
C THR A 286 -3.70 9.34 -1.48
N GLY A 287 -3.26 10.54 -1.81
CA GLY A 287 -3.94 11.77 -1.47
C GLY A 287 -4.11 12.68 -2.68
N LEU A 288 -4.99 13.65 -2.55
CA LEU A 288 -5.22 14.68 -3.55
C LEU A 288 -4.52 15.98 -3.15
N ALA A 289 -3.58 16.40 -4.00
CA ALA A 289 -2.79 17.61 -3.85
C ALA A 289 -3.17 18.64 -4.90
N ILE A 290 -2.92 19.93 -4.62
CA ILE A 290 -3.12 21.04 -5.58
C ILE A 290 -1.76 21.54 -6.02
N ALA A 291 -1.58 21.78 -7.32
CA ALA A 291 -0.35 22.40 -7.80
C ALA A 291 -0.25 23.86 -7.37
N SER A 292 0.93 24.26 -6.86
CA SER A 292 1.19 25.63 -6.43
C SER A 292 1.04 26.64 -7.58
N SER A 293 1.35 26.21 -8.81
CA SER A 293 1.26 27.00 -10.04
C SER A 293 -0.16 27.02 -10.67
N SER A 294 -1.14 26.27 -10.12
CA SER A 294 -2.48 26.22 -10.69
C SER A 294 -3.13 27.63 -10.73
N PRO A 295 -3.63 28.08 -11.91
CA PRO A 295 -4.45 29.29 -12.00
C PRO A 295 -5.89 29.06 -11.51
N ARG A 296 -6.26 27.81 -11.20
CA ARG A 296 -7.63 27.39 -10.83
C ARG A 296 -7.70 26.84 -9.40
N LYS A 297 -6.91 27.42 -8.47
CA LYS A 297 -6.80 26.93 -7.08
C LYS A 297 -8.14 26.78 -6.37
N LYS A 298 -9.09 27.73 -6.62
CA LYS A 298 -10.43 27.66 -6.00
C LYS A 298 -11.21 26.45 -6.49
N GLN A 299 -11.25 26.21 -7.82
CA GLN A 299 -11.95 25.05 -8.39
C GLN A 299 -11.28 23.74 -7.98
N ALA A 300 -9.94 23.71 -7.94
CA ALA A 300 -9.17 22.58 -7.47
C ALA A 300 -9.48 22.27 -5.99
N TRP A 301 -9.60 23.30 -5.16
CA TRP A 301 -9.96 23.17 -3.75
C TRP A 301 -11.38 22.59 -3.56
N GLU A 302 -12.37 23.08 -4.33
CA GLU A 302 -13.73 22.52 -4.28
C GLU A 302 -13.74 21.03 -4.66
N PHE A 303 -12.94 20.63 -5.65
CA PHE A 303 -12.82 19.22 -6.03
C PHE A 303 -12.14 18.38 -4.93
N VAL A 304 -11.04 18.87 -4.37
CA VAL A 304 -10.33 18.17 -3.29
C VAL A 304 -11.25 18.00 -2.07
N LYS A 305 -11.95 19.07 -1.63
CA LYS A 305 -12.92 18.99 -0.53
C LYS A 305 -14.03 17.96 -0.81
N PHE A 306 -14.56 17.97 -2.01
CA PHE A 306 -15.62 17.02 -2.40
C PHE A 306 -15.10 15.59 -2.36
N ALA A 307 -13.97 15.31 -3.00
CA ALA A 307 -13.46 13.97 -3.19
C ALA A 307 -12.97 13.32 -1.88
N THR A 308 -12.39 14.13 -0.97
CA THR A 308 -11.90 13.66 0.34
C THR A 308 -12.92 13.83 1.47
N GLY A 309 -14.00 14.56 1.23
CA GLY A 309 -15.10 14.72 2.17
C GLY A 309 -16.13 13.59 2.10
N PRO A 310 -17.18 13.63 2.96
CA PRO A 310 -18.12 12.52 3.13
C PRO A 310 -18.79 12.04 1.84
N VAL A 311 -19.15 12.95 0.92
CA VAL A 311 -19.84 12.59 -0.33
C VAL A 311 -18.93 11.81 -1.28
N GLY A 312 -17.72 12.29 -1.51
CA GLY A 312 -16.74 11.59 -2.36
C GLY A 312 -16.31 10.26 -1.74
N GLN A 313 -16.13 10.23 -0.44
CA GLN A 313 -15.75 9.01 0.29
C GLN A 313 -16.88 7.96 0.31
N ALA A 314 -18.14 8.37 0.31
CA ALA A 314 -19.27 7.45 0.09
C ALA A 314 -19.21 6.80 -1.30
N VAL A 315 -18.88 7.57 -2.35
CA VAL A 315 -18.67 7.03 -3.71
C VAL A 315 -17.53 6.03 -3.74
N ILE A 316 -16.42 6.30 -3.03
CA ILE A 316 -15.29 5.35 -2.92
C ILE A 316 -15.74 4.07 -2.21
N ALA A 317 -16.52 4.18 -1.10
CA ALA A 317 -17.05 3.02 -0.39
C ALA A 317 -17.87 2.09 -1.29
N GLU A 318 -18.73 2.65 -2.14
CA GLU A 318 -19.56 1.88 -3.09
C GLU A 318 -18.75 1.11 -4.14
N THR A 319 -17.51 1.53 -4.43
CA THR A 319 -16.69 0.87 -5.45
C THR A 319 -16.13 -0.48 -5.00
N GLY A 320 -15.96 -0.67 -3.70
CA GLY A 320 -15.31 -1.86 -3.12
C GLY A 320 -13.82 -1.98 -3.44
N LEU A 321 -13.25 -1.03 -4.17
CA LEU A 321 -11.86 -1.11 -4.61
C LEU A 321 -10.88 -0.65 -3.54
N PHE A 322 -11.23 0.42 -2.83
CA PHE A 322 -10.40 1.04 -1.80
C PHE A 322 -11.13 1.07 -0.47
N VAL A 323 -10.38 1.07 0.62
CA VAL A 323 -10.93 1.45 1.91
C VAL A 323 -10.99 2.97 1.97
N PRO A 324 -12.16 3.57 2.23
CA PRO A 324 -12.26 5.02 2.37
C PRO A 324 -11.33 5.58 3.46
N ALA A 325 -10.89 6.81 3.28
CA ALA A 325 -10.05 7.50 4.27
C ALA A 325 -10.84 8.02 5.48
N LEU A 326 -12.18 8.02 5.44
CA LEU A 326 -13.06 8.48 6.51
C LEU A 326 -13.73 7.30 7.24
N ARG A 327 -13.74 7.35 8.58
CA ARG A 327 -14.38 6.34 9.44
C ARG A 327 -15.87 6.21 9.15
N SER A 328 -16.56 7.32 8.92
CA SER A 328 -17.99 7.32 8.57
C SER A 328 -18.27 6.51 7.30
N ALA A 329 -17.44 6.66 6.26
CA ALA A 329 -17.57 5.92 5.02
C ALA A 329 -17.21 4.43 5.18
N VAL A 330 -16.17 4.10 5.95
CA VAL A 330 -15.78 2.71 6.26
C VAL A 330 -16.89 1.96 7.00
N ARG A 331 -17.67 2.67 7.82
CA ARG A 331 -18.80 2.09 8.58
C ARG A 331 -20.11 2.09 7.82
N SER A 332 -20.13 2.56 6.58
CA SER A 332 -21.35 2.66 5.80
C SER A 332 -21.87 1.28 5.33
N PRO A 333 -23.21 1.15 5.14
CA PRO A 333 -23.79 -0.06 4.53
C PRO A 333 -23.26 -0.32 3.12
N GLU A 334 -22.89 0.72 2.39
CA GLU A 334 -22.34 0.65 1.02
C GLU A 334 -20.99 -0.06 1.03
N PHE A 335 -20.10 0.30 1.96
CA PHE A 335 -18.81 -0.36 2.13
C PHE A 335 -19.00 -1.85 2.47
N ALA A 336 -19.90 -2.17 3.40
CA ALA A 336 -20.18 -3.55 3.77
C ALA A 336 -20.73 -4.38 2.59
N LYS A 337 -21.62 -3.80 1.78
CA LYS A 337 -22.16 -4.45 0.57
C LYS A 337 -21.12 -4.72 -0.48
N ALA A 338 -20.13 -3.84 -0.60
CA ALA A 338 -19.05 -3.97 -1.57
C ALA A 338 -17.99 -5.02 -1.18
N HIS A 339 -18.04 -5.57 0.06
CA HIS A 339 -17.05 -6.51 0.59
C HIS A 339 -17.65 -7.82 1.11
N THR A 340 -18.75 -8.27 0.51
CA THR A 340 -19.50 -9.46 0.98
C THR A 340 -18.70 -10.77 0.95
N ARG A 341 -17.62 -10.85 0.17
CA ARG A 341 -16.74 -12.02 0.11
C ARG A 341 -15.67 -12.07 1.19
N ILE A 342 -15.49 -10.98 1.96
CA ILE A 342 -14.55 -10.89 3.09
C ILE A 342 -15.31 -11.19 4.38
N GLY A 343 -15.07 -12.35 4.98
CA GLY A 343 -15.62 -12.71 6.28
C GLY A 343 -14.93 -11.95 7.42
N ASN A 344 -13.60 -11.80 7.32
CA ASN A 344 -12.75 -11.12 8.30
C ASN A 344 -12.70 -9.59 8.06
N ILE A 345 -13.85 -8.97 7.85
CA ILE A 345 -13.93 -7.52 7.53
C ILE A 345 -13.26 -6.64 8.60
N ALA A 346 -13.16 -7.10 9.84
CA ALA A 346 -12.48 -6.39 10.93
C ALA A 346 -10.97 -6.21 10.67
N VAL A 347 -10.33 -7.10 9.91
CA VAL A 347 -8.94 -6.96 9.48
C VAL A 347 -8.81 -5.77 8.53
N LEU A 348 -9.74 -5.64 7.58
CA LEU A 348 -9.75 -4.54 6.63
C LEU A 348 -10.06 -3.20 7.33
N THR A 349 -11.12 -3.14 8.12
CA THR A 349 -11.59 -1.89 8.75
C THR A 349 -10.70 -1.42 9.90
N GLY A 350 -10.02 -2.34 10.59
CA GLY A 350 -9.07 -2.05 11.68
C GLY A 350 -7.66 -1.71 11.19
N GLY A 351 -7.34 -2.08 9.95
CA GLY A 351 -5.98 -1.98 9.39
C GLY A 351 -5.29 -0.63 9.55
N PRO A 352 -5.93 0.52 9.27
CA PRO A 352 -5.27 1.82 9.41
C PRO A 352 -4.76 2.15 10.81
N SER A 353 -5.35 1.56 11.87
CA SER A 353 -4.88 1.71 13.24
C SER A 353 -3.65 0.84 13.56
N HIS A 354 -3.35 -0.10 12.69
CA HIS A 354 -2.21 -1.03 12.76
C HIS A 354 -1.23 -0.85 11.59
N ALA A 355 -1.44 0.20 10.78
CA ALA A 355 -0.61 0.48 9.63
C ALA A 355 0.57 1.38 10.00
N GLU A 356 1.71 1.09 9.39
CA GLU A 356 2.91 1.90 9.47
C GLU A 356 3.24 2.48 8.10
N GLY A 357 3.52 3.80 8.08
CA GLY A 357 3.86 4.50 6.83
C GLY A 357 5.31 4.32 6.46
N LEU A 358 5.56 4.42 5.15
CA LEU A 358 6.91 4.56 4.64
C LEU A 358 7.61 5.81 5.20
N PRO A 359 8.94 5.82 5.24
CA PRO A 359 9.70 7.02 5.57
C PRO A 359 9.32 8.19 4.64
N VAL A 360 9.05 9.34 5.22
CA VAL A 360 8.71 10.55 4.47
C VAL A 360 9.97 11.38 4.27
N THR A 361 10.51 11.32 3.06
CA THR A 361 11.72 12.04 2.67
C THR A 361 11.69 12.38 1.18
N PRO A 362 12.20 13.54 0.76
CA PRO A 362 12.39 13.88 -0.64
C PRO A 362 13.33 12.92 -1.39
N GLN A 363 14.20 12.23 -0.66
CA GLN A 363 15.21 11.31 -1.20
C GLN A 363 14.66 9.91 -1.53
N TRP A 364 13.37 9.65 -1.29
CA TRP A 364 12.78 8.33 -1.46
C TRP A 364 13.07 7.66 -2.81
N PRO A 365 13.03 8.35 -3.97
CA PRO A 365 13.37 7.72 -5.25
C PRO A 365 14.81 7.19 -5.32
N LYS A 366 15.77 7.88 -4.68
CA LYS A 366 17.18 7.42 -4.61
C LYS A 366 17.30 6.19 -3.70
N ILE A 367 16.54 6.17 -2.59
CA ILE A 367 16.50 5.04 -1.65
C ILE A 367 15.93 3.80 -2.33
N VAL A 368 14.82 3.92 -3.06
CA VAL A 368 14.23 2.80 -3.83
C VAL A 368 15.25 2.23 -4.81
N ALA A 369 15.96 3.07 -5.56
CA ALA A 369 16.99 2.61 -6.48
C ALA A 369 18.17 1.90 -5.80
N LEU A 370 18.51 2.27 -4.56
CA LEU A 370 19.49 1.54 -3.74
C LEU A 370 18.93 0.21 -3.26
N MET A 371 17.68 0.17 -2.80
CA MET A 371 17.02 -1.05 -2.36
C MET A 371 16.93 -2.07 -3.50
N ASP A 372 16.47 -1.69 -4.68
CA ASP A 372 16.38 -2.59 -5.85
C ASP A 372 17.69 -3.28 -6.16
N ARG A 373 18.80 -2.54 -6.11
CA ARG A 373 20.13 -3.08 -6.40
C ARG A 373 20.68 -4.01 -5.32
N ASN A 374 20.37 -3.74 -4.05
CA ASN A 374 21.01 -4.47 -2.93
C ASN A 374 20.10 -5.59 -2.38
N LEU A 375 18.77 -5.41 -2.37
CA LEU A 375 17.83 -6.48 -1.97
C LEU A 375 17.74 -7.61 -3.00
N GLY A 376 17.84 -7.30 -4.29
CA GLY A 376 17.74 -8.31 -5.34
C GLY A 376 18.62 -9.56 -5.12
N PRO A 377 19.93 -9.43 -4.82
CA PRO A 377 20.79 -10.57 -4.50
C PRO A 377 20.33 -11.38 -3.28
N VAL A 378 19.78 -10.72 -2.24
CA VAL A 378 19.24 -11.37 -1.04
C VAL A 378 17.98 -12.17 -1.40
N LEU A 379 17.07 -11.55 -2.11
CA LEU A 379 15.80 -12.17 -2.52
C LEU A 379 15.99 -13.39 -3.45
N ARG A 380 17.10 -13.43 -4.21
CA ARG A 380 17.49 -14.58 -5.03
C ARG A 380 18.36 -15.60 -4.30
N GLY A 381 18.62 -15.41 -2.99
CA GLY A 381 19.45 -16.32 -2.20
C GLY A 381 20.94 -16.31 -2.53
N SER A 382 21.42 -15.37 -3.32
CA SER A 382 22.85 -15.26 -3.68
C SER A 382 23.69 -14.53 -2.63
N ARG A 383 23.04 -13.83 -1.69
CA ARG A 383 23.66 -13.19 -0.52
C ARG A 383 22.74 -13.33 0.70
N PRO A 384 23.28 -13.46 1.92
CA PRO A 384 22.46 -13.41 3.14
C PRO A 384 22.00 -11.97 3.41
N ALA A 385 20.85 -11.81 4.10
CA ALA A 385 20.29 -10.49 4.41
C ALA A 385 21.22 -9.63 5.29
N VAL A 386 22.05 -10.23 6.13
CA VAL A 386 23.05 -9.52 6.94
C VAL A 386 24.03 -8.69 6.09
N SER A 387 24.22 -9.03 4.82
CA SER A 387 25.02 -8.22 3.91
C SER A 387 24.45 -6.83 3.60
N LEU A 388 23.17 -6.59 3.96
CA LEU A 388 22.52 -5.29 3.82
C LEU A 388 23.01 -4.29 4.88
N THR A 389 23.39 -4.77 6.07
CA THR A 389 23.87 -3.94 7.18
C THR A 389 25.04 -3.05 6.75
N ASP A 390 26.07 -3.65 6.18
CA ASP A 390 27.25 -2.92 5.71
C ASP A 390 27.12 -2.41 4.27
N GLY A 391 26.30 -3.09 3.47
CA GLY A 391 26.18 -2.82 2.03
C GLY A 391 25.14 -1.77 1.65
N LEU A 392 24.01 -1.70 2.35
CA LEU A 392 22.87 -0.84 2.03
C LEU A 392 22.66 0.27 3.07
N GLY A 393 22.64 -0.05 4.36
CA GLY A 393 22.35 0.92 5.43
C GLY A 393 23.19 2.20 5.30
N PRO A 394 24.54 2.13 5.30
CA PRO A 394 25.38 3.33 5.22
C PRO A 394 25.17 4.17 3.94
N LYS A 395 24.82 3.54 2.81
CA LYS A 395 24.52 4.26 1.56
C LYS A 395 23.20 5.02 1.63
N ILE A 396 22.20 4.45 2.32
CA ILE A 396 20.92 5.13 2.56
C ILE A 396 21.16 6.32 3.49
N ASP A 397 21.93 6.15 4.56
CA ASP A 397 22.25 7.22 5.50
C ASP A 397 22.98 8.38 4.81
N GLU A 398 23.90 8.09 3.87
CA GLU A 398 24.55 9.08 3.04
C GLU A 398 23.52 9.86 2.20
N VAL A 399 22.60 9.15 1.54
CA VAL A 399 21.54 9.78 0.74
C VAL A 399 20.63 10.64 1.59
N LEU A 400 20.26 10.18 2.80
CA LEU A 400 19.38 10.92 3.71
C LEU A 400 20.02 12.20 4.25
N ARG A 401 21.37 12.24 4.38
CA ARG A 401 22.12 13.43 4.81
C ARG A 401 22.36 14.44 3.68
N THR A 402 22.18 14.02 2.43
CA THR A 402 22.39 14.90 1.28
C THR A 402 21.09 15.63 0.95
N PRO A 403 21.09 16.98 0.89
CA PRO A 403 19.91 17.76 0.54
C PRO A 403 19.36 17.46 -0.86
#